data_bab3cd2b747d2e9eb8109ce064afd217
#
_entry.id   bab3cd2b747d2e9eb8109ce064afd217
#
_cell.length_a   1.000
_cell.length_b   1.000
_cell.length_c   1.000
_cell.angle_alpha   90.00
_cell.angle_beta   90.00
_cell.angle_gamma   90.00
#
_symmetry.space_group_name_H-M   'P 1'
#
loop_
_entity.id
_entity.type
_entity.pdbx_description
1 polymer ?
#
loop_
_entity_poly.entity_id
_entity_poly.type
_entity_poly.pdbx_seq_one_letter_code
_entity_poly.pdbx_strand_id
1 'polypeptide(L)'
;SRVGGSAQIKAMKKVSGTLRLDLASFRELEAFTQFGSDLDAATQAKLNRGHRTVEVLKQGLHQTIAVEKQVMILYALTHGFLDTVPVSELGRFENQFYDFLDNQHAEILSEIVETKDLPRTEKLDAIITEFITNFFTNYIDSSADANGGQTN
;
A
#
# COMPACT_ATOMS: atom_id res chain seq x y z
N SER A 1 5.49 -13.99 -8.64
CA SER A 1 6.68 -13.56 -9.32
C SER A 1 7.83 -14.51 -9.02
N ARG A 2 8.48 -14.96 -10.07
CA ARG A 2 9.54 -15.97 -9.99
C ARG A 2 10.95 -15.38 -9.99
N VAL A 3 11.09 -14.13 -9.64
CA VAL A 3 12.44 -13.62 -9.44
C VAL A 3 12.92 -14.22 -8.13
N GLY A 4 13.86 -15.14 -8.20
CA GLY A 4 14.43 -15.77 -7.01
C GLY A 4 14.90 -14.73 -6.02
N GLY A 5 14.78 -15.02 -4.71
CA GLY A 5 15.17 -14.09 -3.67
C GLY A 5 16.57 -13.50 -3.82
N SER A 6 17.47 -14.22 -4.50
CA SER A 6 18.84 -13.79 -4.76
C SER A 6 18.94 -12.63 -5.77
N ALA A 7 17.93 -12.45 -6.64
CA ALA A 7 17.92 -11.41 -7.64
C ALA A 7 17.25 -10.11 -7.18
N GLN A 8 16.59 -10.12 -6.01
CA GLN A 8 15.93 -8.94 -5.47
C GLN A 8 16.92 -8.05 -4.73
N ILE A 9 16.72 -6.72 -4.83
CA ILE A 9 17.48 -5.78 -4.00
C ILE A 9 17.07 -5.90 -2.54
N LYS A 10 17.91 -5.45 -1.61
CA LYS A 10 17.66 -5.55 -0.16
C LYS A 10 16.33 -4.91 0.24
N ALA A 11 16.01 -3.74 -0.31
CA ALA A 11 14.75 -3.06 -0.02
C ALA A 11 13.55 -3.95 -0.32
N MET A 12 13.55 -4.60 -1.49
CA MET A 12 12.47 -5.49 -1.90
C MET A 12 12.40 -6.73 -1.03
N LYS A 13 13.55 -7.31 -0.67
CA LYS A 13 13.58 -8.48 0.23
C LYS A 13 12.95 -8.17 1.59
N LYS A 14 13.24 -6.99 2.15
CA LYS A 14 12.71 -6.56 3.45
C LYS A 14 11.19 -6.44 3.42
N VAL A 15 10.65 -5.72 2.43
CA VAL A 15 9.20 -5.53 2.32
C VAL A 15 8.47 -6.82 1.92
N SER A 16 9.08 -7.63 1.05
CA SER A 16 8.49 -8.92 0.62
C SER A 16 8.44 -9.94 1.75
N GLY A 17 9.44 -9.95 2.62
CA GLY A 17 9.44 -10.84 3.79
C GLY A 17 8.26 -10.57 4.70
N THR A 18 8.03 -9.32 5.06
CA THR A 18 6.89 -8.89 5.86
C THR A 18 5.57 -9.23 5.15
N LEU A 19 5.51 -8.95 3.85
CA LEU A 19 4.34 -9.22 3.03
C LEU A 19 3.94 -10.69 3.03
N ARG A 20 4.91 -11.60 2.91
CA ARG A 20 4.64 -13.04 2.93
C ARG A 20 4.05 -13.50 4.25
N LEU A 21 4.58 -12.98 5.37
CA LEU A 21 4.05 -13.27 6.70
C LEU A 21 2.62 -12.77 6.86
N ASP A 22 2.36 -11.55 6.40
CA ASP A 22 1.02 -10.95 6.45
C ASP A 22 0.02 -11.75 5.61
N LEU A 23 0.42 -12.19 4.42
CA LEU A 23 -0.44 -13.01 3.54
C LEU A 23 -0.71 -14.40 4.13
N ALA A 24 0.29 -15.03 4.74
CA ALA A 24 0.10 -16.33 5.39
C ALA A 24 -0.90 -16.21 6.53
N SER A 25 -0.76 -15.20 7.38
CA SER A 25 -1.71 -14.90 8.47
C SER A 25 -3.10 -14.62 7.93
N PHE A 26 -3.20 -13.85 6.86
CA PHE A 26 -4.48 -13.54 6.21
C PHE A 26 -5.21 -14.78 5.74
N ARG A 27 -4.51 -15.68 5.06
CA ARG A 27 -5.11 -16.93 4.54
C ARG A 27 -5.61 -17.83 5.66
N GLU A 28 -4.87 -17.93 6.76
CA GLU A 28 -5.31 -18.68 7.93
C GLU A 28 -6.58 -18.08 8.53
N LEU A 29 -6.61 -16.75 8.70
CA LEU A 29 -7.76 -16.04 9.25
C LEU A 29 -8.98 -16.12 8.31
N GLU A 30 -8.76 -16.00 7.00
CA GLU A 30 -9.83 -16.12 6.00
C GLU A 30 -10.50 -17.50 6.08
N ALA A 31 -9.71 -18.56 6.19
CA ALA A 31 -10.23 -19.91 6.37
C ALA A 31 -11.04 -20.03 7.67
N PHE A 32 -10.56 -19.37 8.73
CA PHE A 32 -11.22 -19.39 10.04
C PHE A 32 -12.56 -18.65 10.02
N THR A 33 -12.70 -17.57 9.27
CA THR A 33 -13.93 -16.77 9.18
C THR A 33 -15.08 -17.51 8.50
N GLN A 34 -14.79 -18.53 7.70
CA GLN A 34 -15.82 -19.35 7.06
C GLN A 34 -16.67 -20.14 8.07
N PHE A 35 -16.21 -20.25 9.29
CA PHE A 35 -16.94 -20.94 10.37
C PHE A 35 -17.83 -20.02 11.21
N GLY A 36 -17.96 -18.75 10.82
CA GLY A 36 -18.95 -17.84 11.40
C GLY A 36 -18.64 -17.33 12.80
N SER A 37 -17.37 -17.35 13.20
CA SER A 37 -16.97 -16.80 14.49
C SER A 37 -16.98 -15.27 14.50
N ASP A 38 -17.45 -14.68 15.59
CA ASP A 38 -17.30 -13.25 15.81
C ASP A 38 -15.82 -12.91 15.94
N LEU A 39 -15.37 -11.93 15.17
CA LEU A 39 -13.97 -11.54 15.12
C LEU A 39 -13.71 -10.34 16.03
N ASP A 40 -12.63 -10.39 16.81
CA ASP A 40 -12.18 -9.24 17.56
C ASP A 40 -11.62 -8.15 16.62
N ALA A 41 -11.41 -6.94 17.16
CA ALA A 41 -10.96 -5.80 16.37
C ALA A 41 -9.58 -6.04 15.75
N ALA A 42 -8.67 -6.72 16.46
CA ALA A 42 -7.33 -7.00 15.98
C ALA A 42 -7.36 -7.98 14.79
N THR A 43 -8.17 -9.02 14.87
CA THR A 43 -8.35 -10.00 13.78
C THR A 43 -9.00 -9.33 12.56
N GLN A 44 -10.02 -8.51 12.79
CA GLN A 44 -10.68 -7.76 11.71
C GLN A 44 -9.69 -6.82 11.00
N ALA A 45 -8.81 -6.16 11.74
CA ALA A 45 -7.77 -5.30 11.18
C ALA A 45 -6.81 -6.08 10.29
N LYS A 46 -6.41 -7.28 10.71
CA LYS A 46 -5.56 -8.16 9.90
C LYS A 46 -6.23 -8.60 8.61
N LEU A 47 -7.51 -8.94 8.67
CA LEU A 47 -8.29 -9.30 7.48
C LEU A 47 -8.40 -8.12 6.51
N ASN A 48 -8.69 -6.93 7.02
CA ASN A 48 -8.79 -5.71 6.22
C ASN A 48 -7.47 -5.41 5.51
N ARG A 49 -6.35 -5.55 6.22
CA ARG A 49 -5.01 -5.37 5.64
C ARG A 49 -4.72 -6.43 4.57
N GLY A 50 -5.10 -7.67 4.82
CA GLY A 50 -4.93 -8.77 3.87
C GLY A 50 -5.70 -8.55 2.57
N HIS A 51 -6.93 -8.08 2.65
CA HIS A 51 -7.73 -7.74 1.46
C HIS A 51 -7.05 -6.64 0.63
N ARG A 52 -6.50 -5.62 1.28
CA ARG A 52 -5.76 -4.54 0.60
C ARG A 52 -4.47 -5.06 -0.03
N THR A 53 -3.77 -5.96 0.66
CA THR A 53 -2.56 -6.61 0.14
C THR A 53 -2.85 -7.34 -1.15
N VAL A 54 -3.90 -8.14 -1.19
CA VAL A 54 -4.32 -8.88 -2.38
C VAL A 54 -4.65 -7.91 -3.53
N GLU A 55 -5.37 -6.83 -3.23
CA GLU A 55 -5.74 -5.84 -4.24
C GLU A 55 -4.52 -5.11 -4.82
N VAL A 56 -3.58 -4.70 -3.97
CA VAL A 56 -2.33 -4.06 -4.41
C VAL A 56 -1.52 -5.00 -5.30
N LEU A 57 -1.43 -6.28 -4.93
CA LEU A 57 -0.71 -7.26 -5.74
C LEU A 57 -1.38 -7.49 -7.10
N LYS A 58 -2.70 -7.47 -7.17
CA LYS A 58 -3.44 -7.58 -8.44
C LYS A 58 -3.11 -6.41 -9.37
N GLN A 59 -3.05 -5.20 -8.84
CA GLN A 59 -2.69 -4.02 -9.63
C GLN A 59 -1.29 -4.18 -10.23
N GLY A 60 -0.33 -4.67 -9.45
CA GLY A 60 1.05 -4.91 -9.90
C GLY A 60 1.19 -5.93 -11.01
N LEU A 61 0.23 -6.86 -11.18
CA LEU A 61 0.24 -7.85 -12.26
C LEU A 61 -0.11 -7.24 -13.61
N HIS A 62 -0.83 -6.12 -13.64
CA HIS A 62 -1.32 -5.50 -14.87
C HIS A 62 -0.50 -4.29 -15.32
N GLN A 63 0.46 -3.86 -14.52
CA GLN A 63 1.29 -2.69 -14.81
C GLN A 63 2.75 -3.00 -14.55
N THR A 64 3.62 -2.54 -15.45
CA THR A 64 5.07 -2.57 -15.22
C THR A 64 5.44 -1.38 -14.34
N ILE A 65 5.70 -1.63 -13.08
CA ILE A 65 6.03 -0.61 -12.09
C ILE A 65 7.51 -0.75 -11.71
N ALA A 66 8.24 0.36 -11.69
CA ALA A 66 9.64 0.39 -11.29
C ALA A 66 9.81 -0.17 -9.86
N VAL A 67 10.89 -0.90 -9.64
CA VAL A 67 11.16 -1.59 -8.36
C VAL A 67 11.12 -0.62 -7.18
N GLU A 68 11.71 0.56 -7.32
CA GLU A 68 11.74 1.58 -6.26
C GLU A 68 10.33 2.06 -5.87
N LYS A 69 9.42 2.14 -6.84
CA LYS A 69 8.02 2.48 -6.57
C LYS A 69 7.27 1.32 -5.91
N GLN A 70 7.55 0.09 -6.33
CA GLN A 70 7.00 -1.11 -5.69
C GLN A 70 7.43 -1.18 -4.23
N VAL A 71 8.69 -0.91 -3.94
CA VAL A 71 9.20 -0.85 -2.56
C VAL A 71 8.40 0.14 -1.73
N MET A 72 8.14 1.33 -2.26
CA MET A 72 7.40 2.37 -1.55
C MET A 72 5.96 1.97 -1.24
N ILE A 73 5.23 1.42 -2.21
CA ILE A 73 3.84 1.01 -1.98
C ILE A 73 3.75 -0.18 -1.03
N LEU A 74 4.64 -1.15 -1.16
CA LEU A 74 4.65 -2.32 -0.28
C LEU A 74 5.06 -1.95 1.14
N TYR A 75 5.99 -1.01 1.30
CA TYR A 75 6.33 -0.47 2.61
C TYR A 75 5.10 0.19 3.26
N ALA A 76 4.40 1.05 2.53
CA ALA A 76 3.20 1.71 3.02
C ALA A 76 2.12 0.71 3.43
N LEU A 77 1.93 -0.33 2.62
CA LEU A 77 0.96 -1.39 2.87
C LEU A 77 1.28 -2.17 4.15
N THR A 78 2.53 -2.64 4.27
CA THR A 78 2.94 -3.50 5.40
C THR A 78 3.04 -2.74 6.72
N HIS A 79 3.19 -1.42 6.68
CA HIS A 79 3.24 -0.58 7.88
C HIS A 79 1.88 0.03 8.24
N GLY A 80 0.80 -0.39 7.57
CA GLY A 80 -0.56 -0.01 7.94
C GLY A 80 -1.04 1.32 7.40
N PHE A 81 -0.27 1.99 6.55
CA PHE A 81 -0.65 3.30 6.01
C PHE A 81 -1.87 3.24 5.07
N LEU A 82 -2.13 2.07 4.47
CA LEU A 82 -3.28 1.89 3.58
C LEU A 82 -4.53 1.36 4.28
N ASP A 83 -4.46 1.11 5.57
CA ASP A 83 -5.58 0.52 6.33
C ASP A 83 -6.86 1.37 6.28
N THR A 84 -6.71 2.68 6.15
CA THR A 84 -7.83 3.63 6.07
C THR A 84 -8.29 3.93 4.64
N VAL A 85 -7.55 3.49 3.64
CA VAL A 85 -7.91 3.68 2.23
C VAL A 85 -8.96 2.64 1.83
N PRO A 86 -10.12 3.04 1.29
CA PRO A 86 -11.10 2.06 0.79
C PRO A 86 -10.51 1.19 -0.30
N VAL A 87 -10.85 -0.09 -0.30
CA VAL A 87 -10.33 -1.05 -1.30
C VAL A 87 -10.64 -0.59 -2.73
N SER A 88 -11.81 0.00 -2.95
CA SER A 88 -12.21 0.54 -4.25
C SER A 88 -11.35 1.72 -4.73
N GLU A 89 -10.66 2.40 -3.81
CA GLU A 89 -9.82 3.57 -4.11
C GLU A 89 -8.33 3.24 -4.22
N LEU A 90 -7.94 1.99 -3.98
CA LEU A 90 -6.52 1.59 -3.98
C LEU A 90 -5.84 1.82 -5.32
N GLY A 91 -6.51 1.52 -6.43
CA GLY A 91 -5.93 1.76 -7.76
C GLY A 91 -5.62 3.24 -8.00
N ARG A 92 -6.57 4.11 -7.65
CA ARG A 92 -6.39 5.56 -7.73
C ARG A 92 -5.30 6.05 -6.77
N PHE A 93 -5.29 5.51 -5.54
CA PHE A 93 -4.27 5.82 -4.54
C PHE A 93 -2.87 5.50 -5.07
N GLU A 94 -2.67 4.31 -5.62
CA GLU A 94 -1.38 3.89 -6.16
C GLU A 94 -0.90 4.81 -7.28
N ASN A 95 -1.76 5.10 -8.25
CA ASN A 95 -1.40 5.95 -9.39
C ASN A 95 -1.02 7.36 -8.94
N GLN A 96 -1.80 7.96 -8.05
CA GLN A 96 -1.50 9.28 -7.51
C GLN A 96 -0.25 9.28 -6.63
N PHE A 97 -0.02 8.19 -5.88
CA PHE A 97 1.17 8.04 -5.06
C PHE A 97 2.44 7.98 -5.91
N TYR A 98 2.41 7.23 -7.01
CA TYR A 98 3.55 7.15 -7.92
C TYR A 98 3.85 8.51 -8.56
N ASP A 99 2.83 9.24 -8.99
CA ASP A 99 2.99 10.59 -9.53
C ASP A 99 3.56 11.56 -8.49
N PHE A 100 3.08 11.47 -7.26
CA PHE A 100 3.57 12.28 -6.14
C PHE A 100 5.06 12.02 -5.88
N LEU A 101 5.48 10.76 -5.90
CA LEU A 101 6.88 10.39 -5.73
C LEU A 101 7.75 10.94 -6.88
N ASP A 102 7.29 10.79 -8.12
CA ASP A 102 8.02 11.29 -9.28
C ASP A 102 8.17 12.82 -9.27
N ASN A 103 7.13 13.54 -8.88
CA ASN A 103 7.08 15.00 -8.98
C ASN A 103 7.66 15.71 -7.76
N GLN A 104 7.50 15.16 -6.57
CA GLN A 104 7.87 15.86 -5.33
C GLN A 104 8.96 15.16 -4.51
N HIS A 105 9.17 13.87 -4.70
CA HIS A 105 10.12 13.09 -3.92
C HIS A 105 10.94 12.13 -4.80
N ALA A 106 11.36 12.62 -5.96
CA ALA A 106 12.20 11.84 -6.88
C ALA A 106 13.52 11.41 -6.22
N GLU A 107 14.01 12.18 -5.26
CA GLU A 107 15.24 11.90 -4.51
C GLU A 107 15.13 10.59 -3.70
N ILE A 108 13.95 10.27 -3.16
CA ILE A 108 13.78 9.03 -2.40
C ILE A 108 13.83 7.81 -3.32
N LEU A 109 13.29 7.94 -4.52
CA LEU A 109 13.35 6.88 -5.52
C LEU A 109 14.79 6.66 -5.97
N SER A 110 15.55 7.74 -6.21
CA SER A 110 16.95 7.67 -6.57
C SER A 110 17.80 7.04 -5.46
N GLU A 111 17.52 7.35 -4.20
CA GLU A 111 18.21 6.75 -3.06
C GLU A 111 18.03 5.24 -3.04
N ILE A 112 16.80 4.74 -3.26
CA ILE A 112 16.52 3.29 -3.30
C ILE A 112 17.29 2.64 -4.46
N VAL A 113 17.30 3.26 -5.63
CA VAL A 113 18.00 2.73 -6.81
C VAL A 113 19.51 2.66 -6.56
N GLU A 114 20.09 3.71 -5.96
CA GLU A 114 21.53 3.78 -5.71
C GLU A 114 22.00 2.85 -4.60
N THR A 115 21.30 2.88 -3.45
CA THR A 115 21.69 2.09 -2.27
C THR A 115 21.20 0.65 -2.34
N LYS A 116 20.14 0.39 -3.11
CA LYS A 116 19.44 -0.91 -3.19
C LYS A 116 18.89 -1.35 -1.84
N ASP A 117 18.77 -0.43 -0.90
CA ASP A 117 18.27 -0.67 0.45
C ASP A 117 17.17 0.33 0.80
N LEU A 118 16.48 0.07 1.92
CA LEU A 118 15.45 0.99 2.40
C LEU A 118 16.09 2.27 2.95
N PRO A 119 15.56 3.44 2.58
CA PRO A 119 15.88 4.67 3.26
C PRO A 119 15.47 4.63 4.74
N ARG A 120 15.84 5.64 5.51
CA ARG A 120 15.44 5.74 6.91
C ARG A 120 13.92 5.72 7.03
N THR A 121 13.41 4.96 8.01
CA THR A 121 11.97 4.82 8.21
C THR A 121 11.28 6.16 8.49
N GLU A 122 11.95 7.08 9.19
CA GLU A 122 11.43 8.42 9.45
C GLU A 122 11.16 9.20 8.16
N LYS A 123 12.04 9.07 7.18
CA LYS A 123 11.87 9.70 5.85
C LYS A 123 10.69 9.09 5.11
N LEU A 124 10.60 7.76 5.10
CA LEU A 124 9.53 7.04 4.43
C LEU A 124 8.18 7.38 5.05
N ASP A 125 8.10 7.34 6.37
CA ASP A 125 6.86 7.63 7.10
C ASP A 125 6.39 9.07 6.86
N ALA A 126 7.31 10.03 6.85
CA ALA A 126 6.99 11.44 6.59
C ALA A 126 6.43 11.65 5.18
N ILE A 127 7.04 11.05 4.17
CA ILE A 127 6.61 11.16 2.77
C ILE A 127 5.23 10.54 2.58
N ILE A 128 5.03 9.34 3.12
CA ILE A 128 3.76 8.63 3.01
C ILE A 128 2.65 9.36 3.75
N THR A 129 2.92 9.86 4.94
CA THR A 129 1.96 10.64 5.74
C THR A 129 1.55 11.91 5.00
N GLU A 130 2.49 12.63 4.41
CA GLU A 130 2.22 13.81 3.60
C GLU A 130 1.26 13.48 2.45
N PHE A 131 1.54 12.40 1.73
CA PHE A 131 0.68 11.99 0.61
C PHE A 131 -0.73 11.62 1.08
N ILE A 132 -0.84 10.81 2.13
CA ILE A 132 -2.13 10.35 2.66
C ILE A 132 -2.98 11.53 3.12
N THR A 133 -2.40 12.48 3.80
CA THR A 133 -3.10 13.69 4.25
C THR A 133 -3.70 14.44 3.06
N ASN A 134 -2.93 14.65 2.01
CA ASN A 134 -3.38 15.32 0.79
C ASN A 134 -4.43 14.50 0.04
N PHE A 135 -4.25 13.19 -0.04
CA PHE A 135 -5.19 12.29 -0.71
C PHE A 135 -6.57 12.36 -0.07
N PHE A 136 -6.67 12.27 1.24
CA PHE A 136 -7.96 12.32 1.93
C PHE A 136 -8.60 13.70 1.88
N THR A 137 -7.82 14.77 1.94
CA THR A 137 -8.33 16.14 1.78
C THR A 137 -9.02 16.29 0.42
N ASN A 138 -8.34 15.88 -0.65
CA ASN A 138 -8.89 15.94 -2.01
C ASN A 138 -10.09 15.01 -2.18
N TYR A 139 -10.09 13.85 -1.52
CA TYR A 139 -11.20 12.91 -1.58
C TYR A 139 -12.46 13.47 -0.92
N ILE A 140 -12.33 14.13 0.22
CA ILE A 140 -13.45 14.78 0.92
C ILE A 140 -14.04 15.88 0.06
N ASP A 141 -13.19 16.73 -0.54
CA ASP A 141 -13.62 17.81 -1.40
C ASP A 141 -14.40 17.30 -2.61
N SER A 142 -13.89 16.24 -3.26
CA SER A 142 -14.56 15.66 -4.43
C SER A 142 -15.90 15.00 -4.07
N SER A 143 -16.03 14.44 -2.87
CA SER A 143 -17.29 13.85 -2.41
C SER A 143 -18.32 14.92 -2.00
N ALA A 144 -17.86 16.06 -1.50
CA ALA A 144 -18.73 17.21 -1.19
C ALA A 144 -19.34 17.80 -2.47
N ASP A 145 -18.54 17.93 -3.53
CA ASP A 145 -19.02 18.43 -4.82
C ASP A 145 -20.04 17.49 -5.48
N ALA A 146 -19.86 16.17 -5.31
CA ALA A 146 -20.79 15.17 -5.83
C ALA A 146 -22.15 15.21 -5.13
N ASN A 147 -22.19 15.58 -3.84
CA ASN A 147 -23.44 15.72 -3.08
C ASN A 147 -24.13 17.07 -3.24
N GLY A 148 -23.42 18.07 -3.72
CA GLY A 148 -23.99 19.42 -3.96
C GLY A 148 -24.90 19.52 -5.19
N GLY A 149 -24.98 18.46 -5.99
CA GLY A 149 -25.80 18.43 -7.22
C GLY A 149 -27.20 17.87 -7.09
N GLN A 150 -27.68 17.54 -5.89
CA GLN A 150 -28.99 16.96 -5.67
C GLN A 150 -29.87 17.79 -4.74
N THR A 151 -29.88 19.11 -4.92
CA THR A 151 -30.91 19.94 -4.32
C THR A 151 -31.74 20.54 -5.46
N ASN A 152 -32.72 19.75 -5.84
CA ASN A 152 -33.98 20.27 -6.43
C ASN A 152 -35.04 19.20 -6.37
#